data_0e713a29ddb681b83579f2be9dcc84cd
#
_entry.id   0e713a29ddb681b83579f2be9dcc84cd
#
_cell.length_a   1.000
_cell.length_b   1.000
_cell.length_c   1.000
_cell.angle_alpha   90.00
_cell.angle_beta   90.00
_cell.angle_gamma   90.00
#
_symmetry.space_group_name_H-M   'P 1'
#
loop_
_entity.id
_entity.type
_entity.pdbx_description
1 polymer ?
#
loop_
_entity_poly.entity_id
_entity_poly.type
_entity_poly.pdbx_seq_one_letter_code
_entity_poly.pdbx_strand_id
1 'polypeptide(L)'
;IGPIPYKDIDISQEYIDIADIFLDLGADKFLFETMPEFNILKPVLKHIKAKKPNSFIIVSFAAGLDGYTKAGHYYKQLLDIAQDEDAVDAIGLNCLCGPAHILQLIKDYSTKKPMSVMPNSGYPESIGNRLIYIDNAEYFATKLLELRQNGIKILGGCCGTTPQHIKKSRLMLNDFSHENIVDVAVKNPSVDQKPVNQNAFFDKLKQKKYPIAIELRAPVDTNADYLIYGAENLKINGADIITIADSPLSRTRADSFIISSKIARDVNIDVLPHLTCRDKNIISIKAALLGLNIEGVNNVFVITGDPIIATDRSNIKGVFDFNSIGLIKYIDSLNQTVFNTNPFLIGAALNTNVVNFDLELNRAKQKIQAGAKFFLTQPILTQEGIERVKRAKDCLNTYILAGIIPPISYKNAIFLNNEVSGISIPEELIEELKNNPQNEAQVSLNFSMKIIEQLKDVSDGLYIISQSKKVSLVNSILKAVKSFKKI
;
A
#
# COMPACT_ATOMS: atom_id res chain seq x y z
N ILE A 1 24.67 -14.86 11.57
CA ILE A 1 24.72 -14.28 10.22
C ILE A 1 23.59 -13.26 10.14
N GLY A 2 23.94 -11.99 9.92
CA GLY A 2 22.99 -10.88 9.81
C GLY A 2 22.61 -10.56 8.36
N PRO A 3 21.76 -9.54 8.13
CA PRO A 3 21.34 -9.13 6.81
C PRO A 3 22.49 -8.50 6.02
N ILE A 4 22.63 -8.92 4.77
CA ILE A 4 23.58 -8.35 3.81
C ILE A 4 22.88 -7.17 3.12
N PRO A 5 23.52 -5.98 3.02
CA PRO A 5 22.93 -4.84 2.30
C PRO A 5 22.68 -5.18 0.82
N TYR A 6 21.50 -4.82 0.32
CA TYR A 6 21.12 -5.02 -1.08
C TYR A 6 22.15 -4.36 -2.02
N LYS A 7 22.78 -5.16 -2.83
CA LYS A 7 23.46 -4.77 -4.06
C LYS A 7 22.89 -5.66 -5.17
N ASP A 8 22.97 -5.25 -6.41
CA ASP A 8 22.44 -5.97 -7.61
C ASP A 8 23.12 -7.35 -7.89
N ILE A 9 23.42 -8.13 -6.84
CA ILE A 9 24.14 -9.41 -6.86
C ILE A 9 23.23 -10.47 -6.25
N ASP A 10 23.40 -11.73 -6.65
CA ASP A 10 22.73 -12.88 -6.02
C ASP A 10 23.19 -13.06 -4.57
N ILE A 11 22.44 -12.43 -3.67
CA ILE A 11 22.70 -12.41 -2.22
C ILE A 11 22.65 -13.83 -1.63
N SER A 12 21.91 -14.76 -2.23
CA SER A 12 21.84 -16.14 -1.75
C SER A 12 23.19 -16.84 -1.83
N GLN A 13 23.98 -16.58 -2.88
CA GLN A 13 25.32 -17.15 -3.00
C GLN A 13 26.27 -16.61 -1.92
N GLU A 14 26.21 -15.32 -1.61
CA GLU A 14 27.02 -14.74 -0.55
C GLU A 14 26.72 -15.34 0.83
N TYR A 15 25.44 -15.63 1.13
CA TYR A 15 25.07 -16.37 2.35
C TYR A 15 25.60 -17.81 2.34
N ILE A 16 25.64 -18.49 1.21
CA ILE A 16 26.23 -19.84 1.08
C ILE A 16 27.71 -19.80 1.37
N ASP A 17 28.43 -18.86 0.78
CA ASP A 17 29.89 -18.72 0.96
C ASP A 17 30.24 -18.47 2.44
N ILE A 18 29.48 -17.59 3.12
CA ILE A 18 29.63 -17.33 4.55
C ILE A 18 29.33 -18.61 5.36
N ALA A 19 28.26 -19.34 5.02
CA ALA A 19 27.89 -20.57 5.72
C ALA A 19 28.98 -21.65 5.57
N ASP A 20 29.59 -21.74 4.40
CA ASP A 20 30.67 -22.70 4.13
C ASP A 20 31.91 -22.44 5.01
N ILE A 21 32.31 -21.19 5.20
CA ILE A 21 33.39 -20.83 6.11
C ILE A 21 33.10 -21.35 7.55
N PHE A 22 31.88 -21.17 8.04
CA PHE A 22 31.50 -21.66 9.35
C PHE A 22 31.41 -23.19 9.42
N LEU A 23 30.93 -23.85 8.38
CA LEU A 23 30.86 -25.31 8.29
C LEU A 23 32.28 -25.93 8.29
N ASP A 24 33.20 -25.34 7.56
CA ASP A 24 34.64 -25.77 7.49
C ASP A 24 35.32 -25.62 8.85
N LEU A 25 34.91 -24.63 9.64
CA LEU A 25 35.38 -24.46 11.04
C LEU A 25 34.66 -25.35 12.04
N GLY A 26 33.74 -26.21 11.60
CA GLY A 26 33.04 -27.20 12.41
C GLY A 26 31.75 -26.73 13.04
N ALA A 27 31.25 -25.54 12.71
CA ALA A 27 29.97 -25.05 13.24
C ALA A 27 28.81 -26.00 12.94
N ASP A 28 27.95 -26.22 13.94
CA ASP A 28 26.73 -27.04 13.86
C ASP A 28 25.47 -26.29 14.29
N LYS A 29 25.60 -25.01 14.67
CA LYS A 29 24.49 -24.15 15.07
C LYS A 29 24.58 -22.84 14.33
N PHE A 30 23.50 -22.49 13.68
CA PHE A 30 23.40 -21.28 12.84
C PHE A 30 22.24 -20.41 13.32
N LEU A 31 22.51 -19.12 13.48
CA LEU A 31 21.51 -18.09 13.72
C LEU A 31 21.55 -17.10 12.57
N PHE A 32 20.47 -17.03 11.81
CA PHE A 32 20.19 -15.95 10.87
C PHE A 32 19.35 -14.92 11.59
N GLU A 33 19.96 -13.79 11.96
CA GLU A 33 19.32 -12.79 12.82
C GLU A 33 19.02 -11.48 12.08
N THR A 34 18.01 -10.76 12.59
CA THR A 34 17.64 -9.42 12.08
C THR A 34 17.20 -9.44 10.60
N MET A 35 16.71 -10.59 10.14
CA MET A 35 16.39 -10.77 8.73
C MET A 35 15.14 -9.95 8.35
N PRO A 36 15.19 -9.22 7.21
CA PRO A 36 14.05 -8.44 6.73
C PRO A 36 13.03 -9.27 5.95
N GLU A 37 13.46 -10.41 5.39
CA GLU A 37 12.66 -11.33 4.57
C GLU A 37 13.19 -12.78 4.67
N PHE A 38 12.42 -13.74 4.16
CA PHE A 38 12.76 -15.16 4.31
C PHE A 38 13.28 -15.83 3.03
N ASN A 39 12.74 -15.46 1.86
CA ASN A 39 12.96 -16.24 0.64
C ASN A 39 14.43 -16.32 0.21
N ILE A 40 15.21 -15.29 0.49
CA ILE A 40 16.66 -15.24 0.20
C ILE A 40 17.46 -16.28 0.99
N LEU A 41 16.91 -16.77 2.11
CA LEU A 41 17.59 -17.75 2.97
C LEU A 41 17.37 -19.19 2.51
N LYS A 42 16.31 -19.51 1.78
CA LYS A 42 15.97 -20.90 1.42
C LYS A 42 17.13 -21.70 0.79
N PRO A 43 17.91 -21.13 -0.16
CA PRO A 43 19.04 -21.87 -0.75
C PRO A 43 20.10 -22.21 0.28
N VAL A 44 20.50 -21.26 1.14
CA VAL A 44 21.56 -21.48 2.13
C VAL A 44 21.11 -22.43 3.23
N LEU A 45 19.86 -22.38 3.68
CA LEU A 45 19.32 -23.31 4.70
C LEU A 45 19.40 -24.77 4.20
N LYS A 46 18.98 -25.00 2.96
CA LYS A 46 19.09 -26.32 2.30
C LYS A 46 20.54 -26.75 2.12
N HIS A 47 21.42 -25.85 1.74
CA HIS A 47 22.86 -26.12 1.58
C HIS A 47 23.49 -26.54 2.91
N ILE A 48 23.24 -25.83 4.02
CA ILE A 48 23.72 -26.21 5.34
C ILE A 48 23.23 -27.61 5.74
N LYS A 49 21.93 -27.88 5.60
CA LYS A 49 21.36 -29.20 5.93
C LYS A 49 21.88 -30.31 5.04
N ALA A 50 22.19 -30.04 3.77
CA ALA A 50 22.81 -31.02 2.86
C ALA A 50 24.23 -31.39 3.29
N LYS A 51 25.06 -30.39 3.70
CA LYS A 51 26.42 -30.63 4.16
C LYS A 51 26.49 -31.19 5.58
N LYS A 52 25.59 -30.75 6.47
CA LYS A 52 25.54 -31.14 7.88
C LYS A 52 24.10 -31.34 8.37
N PRO A 53 23.49 -32.52 8.14
CA PRO A 53 22.07 -32.77 8.39
C PRO A 53 21.61 -32.49 9.83
N ASN A 54 22.49 -32.69 10.81
CA ASN A 54 22.20 -32.50 12.24
C ASN A 54 22.47 -31.06 12.73
N SER A 55 22.74 -30.10 11.84
CA SER A 55 22.91 -28.70 12.25
C SER A 55 21.59 -28.14 12.78
N PHE A 56 21.68 -27.27 13.80
CA PHE A 56 20.54 -26.56 14.38
C PHE A 56 20.46 -25.13 13.80
N ILE A 57 19.34 -24.82 13.15
CA ILE A 57 19.19 -23.54 12.43
C ILE A 57 18.06 -22.72 13.02
N ILE A 58 18.37 -21.51 13.47
CA ILE A 58 17.42 -20.49 13.94
C ILE A 58 17.30 -19.40 12.87
N VAL A 59 16.07 -19.06 12.50
CA VAL A 59 15.79 -17.88 11.65
C VAL A 59 15.00 -16.86 12.45
N SER A 60 15.56 -15.65 12.59
CA SER A 60 15.01 -14.58 13.41
C SER A 60 14.83 -13.29 12.59
N PHE A 61 13.65 -12.71 12.68
CA PHE A 61 13.27 -11.52 11.94
C PHE A 61 13.31 -10.27 12.81
N ALA A 62 13.54 -9.11 12.20
CA ALA A 62 13.46 -7.83 12.88
C ALA A 62 12.22 -7.07 12.45
N ALA A 63 11.24 -6.96 13.33
CA ALA A 63 10.01 -6.22 13.12
C ALA A 63 9.92 -5.01 14.04
N GLY A 64 9.40 -3.89 13.53
CA GLY A 64 9.10 -2.69 14.31
C GLY A 64 7.89 -2.87 15.22
N LEU A 65 7.52 -1.80 15.94
CA LEU A 65 6.33 -1.77 16.82
C LEU A 65 5.03 -2.08 16.11
N ASP A 66 4.96 -1.77 14.83
CA ASP A 66 3.82 -2.01 13.96
C ASP A 66 3.78 -3.45 13.40
N GLY A 67 4.78 -4.27 13.73
CA GLY A 67 4.91 -5.65 13.27
C GLY A 67 5.49 -5.81 11.86
N TYR A 68 5.98 -4.74 11.22
CA TYR A 68 6.56 -4.81 9.89
C TYR A 68 8.09 -4.76 9.91
N THR A 69 8.71 -5.54 9.03
CA THR A 69 10.16 -5.47 8.79
C THR A 69 10.50 -4.27 7.90
N LYS A 70 11.78 -3.90 7.81
CA LYS A 70 12.24 -2.84 6.90
C LYS A 70 11.94 -3.13 5.42
N ALA A 71 11.76 -4.38 5.04
CA ALA A 71 11.34 -4.79 3.69
C ALA A 71 9.80 -4.75 3.49
N GLY A 72 9.03 -4.32 4.50
CA GLY A 72 7.58 -4.20 4.42
C GLY A 72 6.82 -5.53 4.58
N HIS A 73 7.45 -6.56 5.11
CA HIS A 73 6.79 -7.84 5.43
C HIS A 73 6.25 -7.85 6.84
N TYR A 74 5.04 -8.37 7.02
CA TYR A 74 4.45 -8.57 8.34
C TYR A 74 5.07 -9.79 9.03
N TYR A 75 5.52 -9.63 10.27
CA TYR A 75 6.30 -10.65 10.98
C TYR A 75 5.60 -12.00 11.10
N LYS A 76 4.27 -12.05 11.32
CA LYS A 76 3.53 -13.32 11.42
C LYS A 76 3.65 -14.13 10.13
N GLN A 77 3.51 -13.50 8.97
CA GLN A 77 3.67 -14.17 7.67
C GLN A 77 5.08 -14.75 7.50
N LEU A 78 6.11 -14.01 7.94
CA LEU A 78 7.48 -14.50 7.88
C LEU A 78 7.71 -15.68 8.82
N LEU A 79 7.18 -15.61 10.04
CA LEU A 79 7.24 -16.72 11.01
C LEU A 79 6.47 -17.95 10.49
N ASP A 80 5.29 -17.76 9.87
CA ASP A 80 4.50 -18.85 9.29
C ASP A 80 5.25 -19.57 8.17
N ILE A 81 5.84 -18.80 7.23
CA ILE A 81 6.65 -19.39 6.15
C ILE A 81 7.89 -20.10 6.69
N ALA A 82 8.57 -19.51 7.69
CA ALA A 82 9.78 -20.09 8.26
C ALA A 82 9.50 -21.34 9.11
N GLN A 83 8.39 -21.41 9.83
CA GLN A 83 8.05 -22.61 10.60
C GLN A 83 7.65 -23.81 9.73
N ASP A 84 7.16 -23.57 8.50
CA ASP A 84 6.81 -24.62 7.56
C ASP A 84 8.01 -25.09 6.70
N GLU A 85 9.19 -24.44 6.81
CA GLU A 85 10.42 -24.87 6.12
C GLU A 85 11.17 -25.94 6.95
N ASP A 86 11.33 -27.15 6.41
CA ASP A 86 11.95 -28.29 7.10
C ASP A 86 13.39 -28.01 7.57
N ALA A 87 14.11 -27.19 6.82
CA ALA A 87 15.50 -26.84 7.16
C ALA A 87 15.64 -25.91 8.38
N VAL A 88 14.54 -25.35 8.91
CA VAL A 88 14.54 -24.46 10.07
C VAL A 88 14.16 -25.24 11.32
N ASP A 89 14.95 -25.14 12.38
CA ASP A 89 14.70 -25.84 13.66
C ASP A 89 14.01 -24.94 14.71
N ALA A 90 14.26 -23.63 14.66
CA ALA A 90 13.59 -22.63 15.49
C ALA A 90 13.37 -21.32 14.74
N ILE A 91 12.30 -20.61 15.09
CA ILE A 91 11.95 -19.31 14.52
C ILE A 91 12.00 -18.22 15.58
N GLY A 92 12.12 -16.95 15.20
CA GLY A 92 12.19 -15.92 16.22
C GLY A 92 12.06 -14.49 15.77
N LEU A 93 12.08 -13.61 16.79
CA LEU A 93 12.17 -12.16 16.62
C LEU A 93 13.35 -11.61 17.41
N ASN A 94 14.08 -10.66 16.81
CA ASN A 94 15.16 -9.97 17.49
C ASN A 94 15.27 -8.52 17.03
N CYS A 95 15.95 -7.70 17.83
CA CYS A 95 16.24 -6.31 17.53
C CYS A 95 15.00 -5.42 17.33
N LEU A 96 15.18 -4.14 16.96
CA LEU A 96 14.21 -3.06 16.73
C LEU A 96 13.30 -2.74 17.92
N CYS A 97 12.85 -3.72 18.70
CA CYS A 97 11.96 -3.55 19.83
C CYS A 97 12.60 -3.96 21.16
N GLY A 98 12.19 -3.29 22.23
CA GLY A 98 12.47 -3.73 23.60
C GLY A 98 11.59 -4.94 24.01
N PRO A 99 11.88 -5.58 25.15
CA PRO A 99 11.27 -6.87 25.52
C PRO A 99 9.76 -6.80 25.73
N ALA A 100 9.23 -5.71 26.29
CA ALA A 100 7.79 -5.55 26.49
C ALA A 100 7.02 -5.49 25.15
N HIS A 101 7.58 -4.83 24.15
CA HIS A 101 6.94 -4.69 22.83
C HIS A 101 7.02 -6.00 22.02
N ILE A 102 8.15 -6.73 22.08
CA ILE A 102 8.20 -8.07 21.47
C ILE A 102 7.19 -9.00 22.11
N LEU A 103 7.02 -8.94 23.44
CA LEU A 103 5.98 -9.71 24.13
C LEU A 103 4.58 -9.40 23.59
N GLN A 104 4.26 -8.13 23.36
CA GLN A 104 2.97 -7.75 22.75
C GLN A 104 2.80 -8.31 21.33
N LEU A 105 3.85 -8.30 20.51
CA LEU A 105 3.80 -8.85 19.16
C LEU A 105 3.49 -10.36 19.16
N ILE A 106 4.09 -11.11 20.09
CA ILE A 106 4.01 -12.58 20.09
C ILE A 106 2.92 -13.17 20.97
N LYS A 107 2.27 -12.35 21.83
CA LYS A 107 1.29 -12.81 22.82
C LYS A 107 0.19 -13.71 22.26
N ASP A 108 -0.26 -13.42 21.04
CA ASP A 108 -1.33 -14.15 20.35
C ASP A 108 -0.80 -14.96 19.15
N TYR A 109 0.50 -15.31 19.16
CA TYR A 109 1.09 -16.10 18.08
C TYR A 109 1.37 -17.52 18.53
N SER A 110 0.78 -18.49 17.85
CA SER A 110 1.01 -19.92 18.06
C SER A 110 2.08 -20.45 17.11
N THR A 111 3.00 -21.24 17.59
CA THR A 111 4.09 -21.82 16.79
C THR A 111 4.21 -23.32 16.95
N LYS A 112 4.55 -24.04 15.88
CA LYS A 112 4.85 -25.47 15.85
C LYS A 112 6.31 -25.75 16.22
N LYS A 113 7.20 -24.77 16.07
CA LYS A 113 8.64 -24.87 16.35
C LYS A 113 9.03 -24.06 17.58
N PRO A 114 10.15 -24.36 18.25
CA PRO A 114 10.67 -23.53 19.33
C PRO A 114 10.82 -22.08 18.89
N MET A 115 10.38 -21.15 19.73
CA MET A 115 10.52 -19.70 19.45
C MET A 115 11.69 -19.10 20.21
N SER A 116 12.46 -18.30 19.50
CA SER A 116 13.59 -17.50 19.98
C SER A 116 13.20 -16.02 20.06
N VAL A 117 13.50 -15.36 21.17
CA VAL A 117 13.29 -13.91 21.34
C VAL A 117 14.54 -13.26 21.92
N MET A 118 15.10 -12.31 21.16
CA MET A 118 16.30 -11.56 21.54
C MET A 118 16.06 -10.06 21.37
N PRO A 119 15.39 -9.40 22.34
CA PRO A 119 15.05 -7.98 22.27
C PRO A 119 16.26 -7.07 22.46
N ASN A 120 16.13 -5.80 22.10
CA ASN A 120 17.02 -4.75 22.56
C ASN A 120 16.83 -4.53 24.08
N SER A 121 17.84 -3.96 24.77
CA SER A 121 17.69 -3.62 26.20
C SER A 121 16.62 -2.55 26.47
N GLY A 122 16.23 -1.84 25.43
CA GLY A 122 15.24 -0.76 25.39
C GLY A 122 15.30 -0.03 24.05
N TYR A 123 14.86 1.22 24.03
CA TYR A 123 15.04 2.11 22.88
C TYR A 123 16.23 3.02 23.11
N PRO A 124 17.07 3.25 22.08
CA PRO A 124 18.19 4.14 22.20
C PRO A 124 17.71 5.61 22.24
N GLU A 125 18.37 6.41 23.06
CA GLU A 125 18.32 7.85 22.98
C GLU A 125 19.47 8.39 22.13
N SER A 126 19.20 9.40 21.31
CA SER A 126 20.24 10.05 20.48
C SER A 126 20.80 11.23 21.26
N ILE A 127 22.02 11.12 21.73
CA ILE A 127 22.74 12.22 22.39
C ILE A 127 23.92 12.63 21.48
N GLY A 128 23.75 13.76 20.80
CA GLY A 128 24.65 14.15 19.71
C GLY A 128 24.60 13.15 18.56
N ASN A 129 25.76 12.58 18.16
CA ASN A 129 25.84 11.57 17.09
C ASN A 129 25.95 10.14 17.64
N ARG A 130 25.59 9.89 18.91
CA ARG A 130 25.69 8.56 19.53
C ARG A 130 24.33 8.07 19.96
N LEU A 131 24.06 6.78 19.71
CA LEU A 131 22.92 6.07 20.24
C LEU A 131 23.29 5.48 21.60
N ILE A 132 22.60 5.86 22.66
CA ILE A 132 22.81 5.40 24.04
C ILE A 132 21.59 4.62 24.49
N TYR A 133 21.79 3.41 24.98
CA TYR A 133 20.74 2.62 25.60
C TYR A 133 20.76 2.83 27.12
N ILE A 134 19.58 3.01 27.71
CA ILE A 134 19.43 3.08 29.17
C ILE A 134 19.73 1.70 29.74
N ASP A 135 20.69 1.61 30.67
CA ASP A 135 21.06 0.37 31.34
C ASP A 135 20.07 0.06 32.49
N ASN A 136 19.14 -0.85 32.24
CA ASN A 136 18.25 -1.38 33.28
C ASN A 136 18.15 -2.90 33.19
N ALA A 137 19.20 -3.56 33.67
CA ALA A 137 19.32 -5.03 33.63
C ALA A 137 18.24 -5.73 34.45
N GLU A 138 17.69 -5.12 35.52
CA GLU A 138 16.59 -5.66 36.31
C GLU A 138 15.29 -5.74 35.54
N TYR A 139 14.89 -4.62 34.94
CA TYR A 139 13.71 -4.55 34.07
C TYR A 139 13.80 -5.55 32.92
N PHE A 140 14.97 -5.60 32.27
CA PHE A 140 15.21 -6.51 31.15
C PHE A 140 15.04 -7.98 31.60
N ALA A 141 15.64 -8.38 32.74
CA ALA A 141 15.53 -9.73 33.26
C ALA A 141 14.08 -10.09 33.62
N THR A 142 13.34 -9.18 34.27
CA THR A 142 11.92 -9.36 34.58
C THR A 142 11.10 -9.60 33.29
N LYS A 143 11.36 -8.83 32.24
CA LYS A 143 10.65 -9.00 30.95
C LYS A 143 11.04 -10.28 30.23
N LEU A 144 12.28 -10.76 30.34
CA LEU A 144 12.65 -12.08 29.82
C LEU A 144 11.97 -13.21 30.60
N LEU A 145 11.77 -13.05 31.91
CA LEU A 145 10.99 -14.00 32.68
C LEU A 145 9.52 -14.07 32.22
N GLU A 146 8.89 -12.89 31.95
CA GLU A 146 7.53 -12.84 31.37
C GLU A 146 7.48 -13.55 30.01
N LEU A 147 8.48 -13.34 29.13
CA LEU A 147 8.59 -14.06 27.85
C LEU A 147 8.68 -15.57 28.06
N ARG A 148 9.48 -16.03 29.05
CA ARG A 148 9.59 -17.45 29.41
C ARG A 148 8.25 -18.03 29.89
N GLN A 149 7.50 -17.29 30.71
CA GLN A 149 6.16 -17.63 31.17
C GLN A 149 5.15 -17.79 30.05
N ASN A 150 5.34 -17.02 28.97
CA ASN A 150 4.55 -17.11 27.72
C ASN A 150 5.09 -18.17 26.73
N GLY A 151 5.88 -19.13 27.20
CA GLY A 151 6.29 -20.31 26.43
C GLY A 151 7.52 -20.12 25.52
N ILE A 152 8.20 -18.98 25.56
CA ILE A 152 9.41 -18.76 24.76
C ILE A 152 10.55 -19.61 25.30
N LYS A 153 11.18 -20.42 24.44
CA LYS A 153 12.19 -21.40 24.82
C LYS A 153 13.63 -20.92 24.70
N ILE A 154 13.90 -20.02 23.74
CA ILE A 154 15.24 -19.48 23.47
C ILE A 154 15.19 -17.98 23.74
N LEU A 155 15.95 -17.55 24.75
CA LEU A 155 15.98 -16.16 25.21
C LEU A 155 17.40 -15.61 25.14
N GLY A 156 17.51 -14.35 24.74
CA GLY A 156 18.77 -13.64 24.65
C GLY A 156 18.57 -12.14 24.65
N GLY A 157 19.52 -11.42 24.10
CA GLY A 157 19.44 -9.98 23.94
C GLY A 157 20.13 -9.52 22.65
N CYS A 158 19.76 -8.34 22.16
CA CYS A 158 20.31 -7.71 20.97
C CYS A 158 20.93 -6.36 21.34
N CYS A 159 20.67 -5.30 20.59
CA CYS A 159 21.29 -3.98 20.78
C CYS A 159 21.10 -3.44 22.21
N GLY A 160 22.17 -2.87 22.77
CA GLY A 160 22.20 -2.33 24.13
C GLY A 160 22.26 -3.37 25.26
N THR A 161 22.16 -4.65 24.96
CA THR A 161 22.28 -5.73 25.96
C THR A 161 23.74 -5.93 26.35
N THR A 162 24.04 -5.93 27.66
CA THR A 162 25.37 -6.13 28.23
C THR A 162 25.46 -7.49 28.94
N PRO A 163 26.66 -7.99 29.28
CA PRO A 163 26.82 -9.19 30.06
C PRO A 163 26.05 -9.17 31.40
N GLN A 164 25.82 -7.95 31.95
CA GLN A 164 25.08 -7.79 33.20
C GLN A 164 23.59 -8.06 33.01
N HIS A 165 22.98 -7.66 31.89
CA HIS A 165 21.62 -8.02 31.51
C HIS A 165 21.45 -9.54 31.43
N ILE A 166 22.38 -10.24 30.77
CA ILE A 166 22.33 -11.71 30.61
C ILE A 166 22.54 -12.40 31.92
N LYS A 167 23.49 -11.95 32.76
CA LYS A 167 23.71 -12.51 34.08
C LYS A 167 22.48 -12.44 34.96
N LYS A 168 21.83 -11.28 35.07
CA LYS A 168 20.59 -11.09 35.84
C LYS A 168 19.46 -11.94 35.31
N SER A 169 19.27 -11.95 33.98
CA SER A 169 18.24 -12.79 33.36
C SER A 169 18.44 -14.26 33.64
N ARG A 170 19.67 -14.77 33.57
CA ARG A 170 19.99 -16.16 33.88
C ARG A 170 19.69 -16.51 35.32
N LEU A 171 20.05 -15.66 36.28
CA LEU A 171 19.73 -15.87 37.69
C LEU A 171 18.22 -15.97 37.90
N MET A 172 17.46 -15.04 37.39
CA MET A 172 16.00 -14.98 37.53
C MET A 172 15.29 -16.17 36.86
N LEU A 173 15.81 -16.60 35.69
CA LEU A 173 15.26 -17.77 34.98
C LEU A 173 15.62 -19.11 35.62
N ASN A 174 16.76 -19.23 36.33
CA ASN A 174 17.14 -20.46 37.05
C ASN A 174 16.30 -20.68 38.30
N ASP A 175 15.84 -19.58 38.94
CA ASP A 175 14.97 -19.66 40.13
C ASP A 175 13.51 -19.98 39.76
N PHE A 176 13.18 -20.02 38.45
CA PHE A 176 11.85 -20.28 37.95
C PHE A 176 11.60 -21.80 37.84
N SER A 177 10.73 -22.34 38.70
CA SER A 177 10.29 -23.73 38.64
C SER A 177 9.31 -23.97 37.49
N HIS A 178 9.42 -25.10 36.77
CA HIS A 178 8.62 -25.46 35.60
C HIS A 178 7.10 -25.56 35.86
N GLU A 179 6.65 -25.56 37.11
CA GLU A 179 5.24 -25.69 37.50
C GLU A 179 4.36 -24.46 37.17
N ASN A 180 4.97 -23.35 36.79
CA ASN A 180 4.28 -22.10 36.50
C ASN A 180 4.20 -21.75 35.00
N ILE A 181 4.46 -22.69 34.10
CA ILE A 181 4.22 -22.47 32.68
C ILE A 181 2.71 -22.60 32.45
N VAL A 182 2.04 -21.50 32.28
CA VAL A 182 0.68 -21.52 31.77
C VAL A 182 0.80 -21.92 30.31
N ASP A 183 0.42 -23.17 29.99
CA ASP A 183 0.03 -23.51 28.64
C ASP A 183 -1.14 -22.58 28.27
N VAL A 184 -0.84 -21.45 27.67
CA VAL A 184 -1.85 -20.58 27.09
C VAL A 184 -2.38 -21.36 25.89
N ALA A 185 -3.33 -22.27 26.19
CA ALA A 185 -4.25 -22.73 25.18
C ALA A 185 -4.86 -21.45 24.55
N VAL A 186 -4.42 -21.13 23.36
CA VAL A 186 -4.92 -20.00 22.60
C VAL A 186 -6.41 -20.20 22.46
N LYS A 187 -7.20 -19.60 23.37
CA LYS A 187 -8.53 -19.20 23.00
C LYS A 187 -8.31 -18.16 21.92
N ASN A 188 -8.42 -18.58 20.66
CA ASN A 188 -8.75 -17.63 19.62
C ASN A 188 -9.91 -16.81 20.17
N PRO A 189 -9.76 -15.50 20.42
CA PRO A 189 -10.94 -14.69 20.55
C PRO A 189 -11.66 -14.96 19.23
N SER A 190 -12.84 -15.54 19.29
CA SER A 190 -13.79 -15.45 18.21
C SER A 190 -13.96 -13.95 18.03
N VAL A 191 -13.17 -13.38 17.14
CA VAL A 191 -13.48 -12.08 16.58
C VAL A 191 -14.83 -12.35 15.94
N ASP A 192 -15.90 -11.87 16.61
CA ASP A 192 -17.19 -11.73 15.94
C ASP A 192 -16.86 -11.05 14.62
N GLN A 193 -16.83 -11.86 13.56
CA GLN A 193 -16.60 -11.34 12.22
C GLN A 193 -17.81 -10.46 11.93
N LYS A 194 -17.67 -9.17 12.25
CA LYS A 194 -18.60 -8.18 11.70
C LYS A 194 -18.63 -8.46 10.21
N PRO A 195 -19.82 -8.53 9.60
CA PRO A 195 -19.92 -8.79 8.17
C PRO A 195 -18.99 -7.84 7.45
N VAL A 196 -18.14 -8.38 6.57
CA VAL A 196 -17.27 -7.57 5.70
C VAL A 196 -18.15 -6.53 5.03
N ASN A 197 -17.87 -5.26 5.25
CA ASN A 197 -18.63 -4.19 4.64
C ASN A 197 -18.64 -4.41 3.12
N GLN A 198 -19.83 -4.53 2.54
CA GLN A 198 -19.99 -4.67 1.11
C GLN A 198 -19.49 -3.39 0.45
N ASN A 199 -18.57 -3.53 -0.51
CA ASN A 199 -18.10 -2.40 -1.31
C ASN A 199 -19.03 -2.27 -2.53
N ALA A 200 -19.96 -1.32 -2.48
CA ALA A 200 -21.00 -1.16 -3.51
C ALA A 200 -20.39 -0.84 -4.90
N PHE A 201 -19.32 -0.06 -4.95
CA PHE A 201 -18.60 0.22 -6.20
C PHE A 201 -17.99 -1.05 -6.80
N PHE A 202 -17.32 -1.87 -5.98
CA PHE A 202 -16.71 -3.12 -6.44
C PHE A 202 -17.77 -4.15 -6.87
N ASP A 203 -18.89 -4.18 -6.20
CA ASP A 203 -20.00 -5.07 -6.57
C ASP A 203 -20.58 -4.68 -7.93
N LYS A 204 -20.66 -3.40 -8.27
CA LYS A 204 -21.04 -2.94 -9.62
C LYS A 204 -20.07 -3.39 -10.69
N LEU A 205 -18.74 -3.33 -10.40
CA LEU A 205 -17.70 -3.85 -11.32
C LEU A 205 -17.87 -5.35 -11.57
N LYS A 206 -18.02 -6.15 -10.49
CA LYS A 206 -18.24 -7.61 -10.59
C LYS A 206 -19.51 -7.96 -11.38
N GLN A 207 -20.57 -7.18 -11.21
CA GLN A 207 -21.85 -7.37 -11.88
C GLN A 207 -21.87 -6.78 -13.31
N LYS A 208 -20.74 -6.26 -13.80
CA LYS A 208 -20.61 -5.63 -15.14
C LYS A 208 -21.63 -4.49 -15.37
N LYS A 209 -21.95 -3.73 -14.33
CA LYS A 209 -22.92 -2.63 -14.40
C LYS A 209 -22.33 -1.32 -14.93
N TYR A 210 -21.12 -1.33 -15.47
CA TYR A 210 -20.42 -0.20 -16.06
C TYR A 210 -20.47 1.06 -15.17
N PRO A 211 -19.84 1.04 -13.97
CA PRO A 211 -19.90 2.15 -13.04
C PRO A 211 -19.18 3.39 -13.58
N ILE A 212 -19.62 4.56 -13.12
CA ILE A 212 -19.08 5.86 -13.52
C ILE A 212 -18.44 6.53 -12.31
N ALA A 213 -17.12 6.72 -12.40
CA ALA A 213 -16.31 7.48 -11.46
C ALA A 213 -16.14 8.92 -11.95
N ILE A 214 -16.32 9.90 -11.07
CA ILE A 214 -16.15 11.32 -11.41
C ILE A 214 -15.07 11.93 -10.53
N GLU A 215 -14.03 12.49 -11.16
CA GLU A 215 -13.02 13.24 -10.42
C GLU A 215 -13.44 14.68 -10.20
N LEU A 216 -13.39 15.09 -8.95
CA LEU A 216 -13.53 16.47 -8.52
C LEU A 216 -12.21 16.98 -7.93
N ARG A 217 -11.98 18.27 -8.06
CA ARG A 217 -10.77 18.91 -7.51
C ARG A 217 -11.04 19.41 -6.11
N ALA A 218 -10.21 18.99 -5.16
CA ALA A 218 -10.24 19.52 -3.80
C ALA A 218 -10.05 21.06 -3.79
N PRO A 219 -10.63 21.78 -2.81
CA PRO A 219 -10.50 23.22 -2.68
C PRO A 219 -9.04 23.67 -2.48
N VAL A 220 -8.74 24.90 -2.89
CA VAL A 220 -7.49 25.61 -2.58
C VAL A 220 -7.66 26.57 -1.43
N ASP A 221 -8.87 26.73 -0.95
CA ASP A 221 -9.31 27.60 0.14
C ASP A 221 -10.19 26.81 1.13
N THR A 222 -10.76 27.46 2.11
CA THR A 222 -11.59 26.84 3.16
C THR A 222 -13.05 26.61 2.75
N ASN A 223 -13.45 27.00 1.54
CA ASN A 223 -14.83 26.83 1.07
C ASN A 223 -14.98 25.53 0.26
N ALA A 224 -15.72 24.57 0.81
CA ALA A 224 -16.04 23.31 0.16
C ALA A 224 -17.49 23.21 -0.34
N ASP A 225 -18.34 24.25 -0.17
CA ASP A 225 -19.77 24.18 -0.48
C ASP A 225 -20.06 23.86 -1.94
N TYR A 226 -19.30 24.47 -2.87
CA TYR A 226 -19.42 24.19 -4.30
C TYR A 226 -19.11 22.73 -4.65
N LEU A 227 -18.20 22.10 -3.87
CA LEU A 227 -17.80 20.71 -4.08
C LEU A 227 -18.88 19.75 -3.60
N ILE A 228 -19.45 20.01 -2.42
CA ILE A 228 -20.56 19.21 -1.86
C ILE A 228 -21.79 19.30 -2.79
N TYR A 229 -22.19 20.53 -3.16
CA TYR A 229 -23.28 20.73 -4.12
C TYR A 229 -23.00 20.05 -5.48
N GLY A 230 -21.74 20.12 -5.97
CA GLY A 230 -21.32 19.42 -7.18
C GLY A 230 -21.48 17.90 -7.05
N ALA A 231 -21.02 17.32 -5.94
CA ALA A 231 -21.10 15.88 -5.69
C ALA A 231 -22.56 15.40 -5.58
N GLU A 232 -23.46 16.16 -4.90
CA GLU A 232 -24.89 15.88 -4.85
C GLU A 232 -25.53 15.83 -6.23
N ASN A 233 -25.26 16.85 -7.06
CA ASN A 233 -25.77 16.90 -8.42
C ASN A 233 -25.28 15.72 -9.28
N LEU A 234 -23.99 15.35 -9.15
CA LEU A 234 -23.41 14.23 -9.88
C LEU A 234 -24.05 12.90 -9.44
N LYS A 235 -24.27 12.68 -8.14
CA LYS A 235 -24.97 11.51 -7.60
C LYS A 235 -26.38 11.38 -8.19
N ILE A 236 -27.17 12.45 -8.16
CA ILE A 236 -28.54 12.48 -8.73
C ILE A 236 -28.51 12.13 -10.22
N ASN A 237 -27.50 12.61 -10.95
CA ASN A 237 -27.34 12.36 -12.37
C ASN A 237 -26.69 11.01 -12.71
N GLY A 238 -26.27 10.21 -11.71
CA GLY A 238 -25.85 8.82 -11.89
C GLY A 238 -24.36 8.55 -11.81
N ALA A 239 -23.59 9.42 -11.15
CA ALA A 239 -22.28 9.07 -10.68
C ALA A 239 -22.38 7.95 -9.63
N ASP A 240 -21.49 6.96 -9.73
CA ASP A 240 -21.43 5.82 -8.81
C ASP A 240 -20.42 6.07 -7.69
N ILE A 241 -19.35 6.80 -7.99
CA ILE A 241 -18.27 7.11 -7.05
C ILE A 241 -17.62 8.46 -7.40
N ILE A 242 -17.26 9.23 -6.36
CA ILE A 242 -16.53 10.49 -6.52
C ILE A 242 -15.07 10.27 -6.17
N THR A 243 -14.14 10.67 -7.04
CA THR A 243 -12.72 10.62 -6.77
C THR A 243 -12.17 12.01 -6.49
N ILE A 244 -11.19 12.10 -5.58
CA ILE A 244 -10.56 13.36 -5.18
C ILE A 244 -9.06 13.26 -5.35
N ALA A 245 -8.51 14.07 -6.26
CA ALA A 245 -7.08 14.11 -6.55
C ALA A 245 -6.27 14.65 -5.36
N ASP A 246 -5.09 14.03 -5.08
CA ASP A 246 -4.17 14.42 -4.03
C ASP A 246 -3.12 15.41 -4.55
N SER A 247 -3.37 16.69 -4.36
CA SER A 247 -2.46 17.80 -4.71
C SER A 247 -1.82 17.65 -6.12
N PRO A 248 -2.65 17.60 -7.19
CA PRO A 248 -2.16 17.42 -8.55
C PRO A 248 -1.20 18.54 -8.97
N LEU A 249 -0.25 18.22 -9.83
CA LEU A 249 0.84 19.10 -10.27
C LEU A 249 1.68 19.65 -9.10
N SER A 250 1.77 18.91 -8.01
CA SER A 250 2.48 19.32 -6.77
C SER A 250 1.99 20.65 -6.17
N ARG A 251 0.74 21.05 -6.45
CA ARG A 251 0.13 22.27 -5.92
C ARG A 251 -0.79 21.93 -4.76
N THR A 252 -0.57 22.57 -3.61
CA THR A 252 -1.33 22.35 -2.37
C THR A 252 -2.83 22.54 -2.59
N ARG A 253 -3.59 21.57 -2.12
CA ARG A 253 -5.06 21.59 -2.01
C ARG A 253 -5.47 21.01 -0.66
N ALA A 254 -6.74 21.13 -0.32
CA ALA A 254 -7.29 20.43 0.84
C ALA A 254 -7.01 18.91 0.71
N ASP A 255 -6.71 18.25 1.83
CA ASP A 255 -6.33 16.83 1.85
C ASP A 255 -7.43 15.95 1.24
N SER A 256 -7.04 15.06 0.34
CA SER A 256 -7.94 14.20 -0.42
C SER A 256 -8.78 13.28 0.48
N PHE A 257 -8.23 12.80 1.60
CA PHE A 257 -8.91 11.91 2.53
C PHE A 257 -9.96 12.65 3.34
N ILE A 258 -9.63 13.84 3.85
CA ILE A 258 -10.56 14.68 4.62
C ILE A 258 -11.73 15.10 3.75
N ILE A 259 -11.48 15.55 2.53
CA ILE A 259 -12.53 15.96 1.59
C ILE A 259 -13.39 14.76 1.17
N SER A 260 -12.79 13.60 0.93
CA SER A 260 -13.52 12.38 0.59
C SER A 260 -14.42 11.92 1.74
N SER A 261 -13.92 11.93 2.98
CA SER A 261 -14.73 11.61 4.16
C SER A 261 -15.91 12.58 4.32
N LYS A 262 -15.69 13.88 4.06
CA LYS A 262 -16.76 14.87 4.08
C LYS A 262 -17.83 14.59 3.02
N ILE A 263 -17.45 14.29 1.78
CA ILE A 263 -18.38 13.93 0.70
C ILE A 263 -19.15 12.65 1.05
N ALA A 264 -18.46 11.63 1.56
CA ALA A 264 -19.11 10.38 1.96
C ALA A 264 -20.19 10.59 3.00
N ARG A 265 -19.92 11.41 4.03
CA ARG A 265 -20.92 11.74 5.08
C ARG A 265 -22.05 12.62 4.59
N ASP A 266 -21.70 13.73 3.93
CA ASP A 266 -22.68 14.77 3.64
C ASP A 266 -23.56 14.41 2.41
N VAL A 267 -22.99 13.69 1.44
CA VAL A 267 -23.66 13.32 0.18
C VAL A 267 -24.12 11.88 0.18
N ASN A 268 -23.55 11.01 1.04
CA ASN A 268 -23.81 9.57 1.07
C ASN A 268 -23.59 8.90 -0.30
N ILE A 269 -22.41 9.08 -0.87
CA ILE A 269 -21.93 8.47 -2.11
C ILE A 269 -20.57 7.82 -1.86
N ASP A 270 -20.28 6.72 -2.56
CA ASP A 270 -18.94 6.11 -2.51
C ASP A 270 -17.87 7.11 -2.95
N VAL A 271 -16.72 7.07 -2.31
CA VAL A 271 -15.60 7.95 -2.59
C VAL A 271 -14.32 7.15 -2.84
N LEU A 272 -13.44 7.70 -3.67
CA LEU A 272 -12.16 7.14 -4.03
C LEU A 272 -11.07 8.21 -3.90
N PRO A 273 -10.56 8.46 -2.68
CA PRO A 273 -9.47 9.40 -2.50
C PRO A 273 -8.19 8.91 -3.17
N HIS A 274 -7.46 9.81 -3.80
CA HIS A 274 -6.12 9.55 -4.30
C HIS A 274 -5.11 9.61 -3.14
N LEU A 275 -4.13 8.72 -3.17
CA LEU A 275 -3.01 8.67 -2.25
C LEU A 275 -1.71 8.68 -3.04
N THR A 276 -0.92 9.74 -2.88
CA THR A 276 0.41 9.87 -3.47
C THR A 276 1.49 9.33 -2.54
N CYS A 277 2.61 8.87 -3.12
CA CYS A 277 3.82 8.53 -2.36
C CYS A 277 4.64 9.77 -1.99
N ARG A 278 4.31 10.95 -2.53
CA ARG A 278 5.15 12.15 -2.51
C ARG A 278 5.24 12.82 -1.15
N ASP A 279 4.13 13.00 -0.45
CA ASP A 279 4.05 13.98 0.64
C ASP A 279 3.99 13.34 2.03
N LYS A 280 3.73 12.04 2.12
CA LYS A 280 3.47 11.33 3.38
C LYS A 280 4.49 10.22 3.60
N ASN A 281 5.07 10.14 4.81
CA ASN A 281 5.86 8.99 5.24
C ASN A 281 4.96 7.81 5.65
N ILE A 282 5.55 6.65 5.87
CA ILE A 282 4.83 5.41 6.22
C ILE A 282 3.92 5.57 7.45
N ILE A 283 4.35 6.34 8.47
CA ILE A 283 3.56 6.59 9.69
C ILE A 283 2.31 7.41 9.34
N SER A 284 2.49 8.49 8.58
CA SER A 284 1.41 9.38 8.15
C SER A 284 0.43 8.66 7.20
N ILE A 285 0.93 7.81 6.30
CA ILE A 285 0.11 6.99 5.42
C ILE A 285 -0.78 6.05 6.24
N LYS A 286 -0.21 5.30 7.19
CA LYS A 286 -0.99 4.38 8.04
C LYS A 286 -2.02 5.11 8.88
N ALA A 287 -1.65 6.25 9.49
CA ALA A 287 -2.57 7.07 10.29
C ALA A 287 -3.74 7.60 9.43
N ALA A 288 -3.46 8.07 8.22
CA ALA A 288 -4.48 8.55 7.29
C ALA A 288 -5.43 7.43 6.83
N LEU A 289 -4.90 6.24 6.52
CA LEU A 289 -5.71 5.06 6.18
C LEU A 289 -6.59 4.60 7.35
N LEU A 290 -6.07 4.62 8.58
CA LEU A 290 -6.87 4.33 9.79
C LEU A 290 -8.04 5.31 9.93
N GLY A 291 -7.77 6.62 9.82
CA GLY A 291 -8.81 7.65 9.87
C GLY A 291 -9.87 7.47 8.78
N LEU A 292 -9.44 7.21 7.54
CA LEU A 292 -10.34 6.98 6.41
C LEU A 292 -11.24 5.74 6.61
N ASN A 293 -10.67 4.66 7.13
CA ASN A 293 -11.41 3.42 7.41
C ASN A 293 -12.42 3.58 8.56
N ILE A 294 -12.07 4.36 9.62
CA ILE A 294 -12.98 4.73 10.71
C ILE A 294 -14.18 5.52 10.17
N GLU A 295 -14.00 6.38 9.19
CA GLU A 295 -15.06 7.11 8.49
C GLU A 295 -15.89 6.22 7.53
N GLY A 296 -15.61 4.91 7.48
CA GLY A 296 -16.33 3.95 6.64
C GLY A 296 -15.92 3.94 5.17
N VAL A 297 -14.87 4.68 4.80
CA VAL A 297 -14.36 4.71 3.43
C VAL A 297 -13.33 3.60 3.26
N ASN A 298 -13.61 2.68 2.33
CA ASN A 298 -12.78 1.51 2.04
C ASN A 298 -12.32 1.43 0.57
N ASN A 299 -12.24 2.56 -0.11
CA ASN A 299 -11.63 2.68 -1.44
C ASN A 299 -10.41 3.59 -1.36
N VAL A 300 -9.36 3.27 -2.10
CA VAL A 300 -8.18 4.14 -2.24
C VAL A 300 -7.57 3.99 -3.63
N PHE A 301 -7.20 5.10 -4.23
CA PHE A 301 -6.51 5.13 -5.53
C PHE A 301 -5.04 5.51 -5.33
N VAL A 302 -4.13 4.59 -5.63
CA VAL A 302 -2.71 4.72 -5.35
C VAL A 302 -1.94 5.18 -6.60
N ILE A 303 -1.23 6.29 -6.45
CA ILE A 303 -0.37 6.85 -7.50
C ILE A 303 0.99 7.24 -6.93
N THR A 304 1.99 7.38 -7.79
CA THR A 304 3.32 7.84 -7.35
C THR A 304 3.28 9.31 -6.90
N GLY A 305 2.46 10.12 -7.57
CA GLY A 305 2.41 11.57 -7.42
C GLY A 305 3.33 12.29 -8.40
N ASP A 306 2.95 13.51 -8.77
CA ASP A 306 3.72 14.35 -9.65
C ASP A 306 5.03 14.79 -9.00
N PRO A 307 6.13 14.94 -9.75
CA PRO A 307 7.37 15.44 -9.21
C PRO A 307 7.22 16.89 -8.73
N ILE A 308 7.95 17.23 -7.67
CA ILE A 308 8.01 18.61 -7.17
C ILE A 308 8.64 19.49 -8.25
N ILE A 309 7.99 20.63 -8.55
CA ILE A 309 8.44 21.57 -9.56
C ILE A 309 9.84 22.09 -9.19
N ALA A 310 10.72 22.23 -10.21
CA ALA A 310 12.13 22.58 -10.00
C ALA A 310 12.35 23.88 -9.22
N THR A 311 11.47 24.88 -9.43
CA THR A 311 11.49 26.17 -8.72
C THR A 311 11.20 26.07 -7.22
N ASP A 312 10.47 25.03 -6.80
CA ASP A 312 10.03 24.85 -5.42
C ASP A 312 10.92 23.86 -4.64
N ARG A 313 11.84 23.14 -5.34
CA ARG A 313 12.72 22.12 -4.75
C ARG A 313 13.66 22.63 -3.66
N SER A 314 13.96 23.92 -3.64
CA SER A 314 14.78 24.53 -2.58
C SER A 314 14.10 24.51 -1.24
N ASN A 315 12.76 24.56 -1.21
CA ASN A 315 11.94 24.72 -0.01
C ASN A 315 11.09 23.49 0.31
N ILE A 316 10.84 22.61 -0.68
CA ILE A 316 9.98 21.44 -0.54
C ILE A 316 10.77 20.17 -0.88
N LYS A 317 10.75 19.20 0.02
CA LYS A 317 11.32 17.87 -0.21
C LYS A 317 10.21 16.83 -0.29
N GLY A 318 10.23 16.00 -1.32
CA GLY A 318 9.37 14.83 -1.38
C GLY A 318 9.86 13.74 -0.43
N VAL A 319 8.93 13.02 0.17
CA VAL A 319 9.21 11.93 1.11
C VAL A 319 9.55 10.64 0.35
N PHE A 320 8.63 10.18 -0.50
CA PHE A 320 8.79 9.00 -1.36
C PHE A 320 9.35 7.75 -0.64
N ASP A 321 8.85 7.44 0.58
CA ASP A 321 9.17 6.18 1.26
C ASP A 321 8.81 4.96 0.42
N PHE A 322 7.82 5.12 -0.46
CA PHE A 322 7.36 4.11 -1.41
C PHE A 322 7.34 4.64 -2.85
N ASN A 323 7.40 3.74 -3.81
CA ASN A 323 6.79 3.91 -5.12
C ASN A 323 5.34 3.35 -5.09
N SER A 324 4.56 3.55 -6.15
CA SER A 324 3.17 3.11 -6.19
C SER A 324 3.00 1.59 -6.00
N ILE A 325 3.89 0.76 -6.51
CA ILE A 325 3.84 -0.70 -6.35
C ILE A 325 4.09 -1.09 -4.90
N GLY A 326 5.10 -0.50 -4.26
CA GLY A 326 5.41 -0.72 -2.84
C GLY A 326 4.27 -0.27 -1.93
N LEU A 327 3.64 0.88 -2.23
CA LEU A 327 2.51 1.40 -1.47
C LEU A 327 1.27 0.50 -1.61
N ILE A 328 0.96 -0.01 -2.80
CA ILE A 328 -0.12 -0.98 -3.02
C ILE A 328 0.12 -2.23 -2.18
N LYS A 329 1.34 -2.80 -2.25
CA LYS A 329 1.72 -3.98 -1.45
C LYS A 329 1.59 -3.74 0.05
N TYR A 330 1.98 -2.55 0.52
CA TYR A 330 1.84 -2.16 1.92
C TYR A 330 0.37 -2.11 2.35
N ILE A 331 -0.52 -1.47 1.58
CA ILE A 331 -1.96 -1.41 1.89
C ILE A 331 -2.58 -2.81 1.85
N ASP A 332 -2.21 -3.65 0.87
CA ASP A 332 -2.71 -5.03 0.78
C ASP A 332 -2.30 -5.85 2.02
N SER A 333 -1.08 -5.67 2.53
CA SER A 333 -0.66 -6.32 3.78
C SER A 333 -1.45 -5.82 5.01
N LEU A 334 -1.81 -4.52 5.04
CA LEU A 334 -2.70 -3.97 6.08
C LEU A 334 -4.13 -4.50 5.96
N ASN A 335 -4.62 -4.78 4.75
CA ASN A 335 -5.91 -5.43 4.53
C ASN A 335 -6.00 -6.82 5.17
N GLN A 336 -4.88 -7.54 5.21
CA GLN A 336 -4.83 -8.87 5.83
C GLN A 336 -4.71 -8.83 7.35
N THR A 337 -4.41 -7.67 7.93
CA THR A 337 -4.11 -7.51 9.36
C THR A 337 -5.01 -6.47 10.03
N VAL A 338 -4.73 -5.20 9.79
CA VAL A 338 -5.40 -4.06 10.45
C VAL A 338 -6.81 -3.83 9.91
N PHE A 339 -7.00 -3.99 8.60
CA PHE A 339 -8.27 -3.71 7.91
C PHE A 339 -9.02 -4.99 7.48
N ASN A 340 -8.75 -6.13 8.11
CA ASN A 340 -9.32 -7.42 7.74
C ASN A 340 -10.86 -7.47 7.79
N THR A 341 -11.50 -6.64 8.61
CA THR A 341 -12.96 -6.53 8.72
C THR A 341 -13.57 -5.55 7.71
N ASN A 342 -12.79 -4.59 7.20
CA ASN A 342 -13.20 -3.61 6.21
C ASN A 342 -12.03 -3.29 5.27
N PRO A 343 -11.59 -4.25 4.42
CA PRO A 343 -10.41 -4.09 3.59
C PRO A 343 -10.58 -2.99 2.54
N PHE A 344 -9.51 -2.26 2.27
CA PHE A 344 -9.48 -1.29 1.18
C PHE A 344 -9.52 -1.99 -0.18
N LEU A 345 -10.40 -1.52 -1.04
CA LEU A 345 -10.35 -1.76 -2.47
C LEU A 345 -9.30 -0.82 -3.08
N ILE A 346 -8.24 -1.40 -3.61
CA ILE A 346 -7.08 -0.65 -4.10
C ILE A 346 -7.18 -0.46 -5.61
N GLY A 347 -7.31 0.78 -6.05
CA GLY A 347 -7.20 1.19 -7.45
C GLY A 347 -5.79 1.68 -7.78
N ALA A 348 -5.39 1.59 -9.05
CA ALA A 348 -4.11 2.08 -9.54
C ALA A 348 -4.23 2.77 -10.91
N ALA A 349 -3.25 3.61 -11.25
CA ALA A 349 -3.22 4.28 -12.55
C ALA A 349 -2.65 3.38 -13.65
N LEU A 350 -3.27 3.48 -14.84
CA LEU A 350 -2.77 2.92 -16.10
C LEU A 350 -2.57 4.06 -17.10
N ASN A 351 -1.34 4.31 -17.50
CA ASN A 351 -1.04 5.38 -18.45
C ASN A 351 -1.09 4.86 -19.89
N THR A 352 -2.19 5.14 -20.58
CA THR A 352 -2.39 4.78 -21.99
C THR A 352 -1.66 5.71 -22.96
N ASN A 353 -1.08 6.83 -22.49
CA ASN A 353 -0.49 7.86 -23.34
C ASN A 353 1.06 7.82 -23.36
N VAL A 354 1.66 6.75 -22.80
CA VAL A 354 3.13 6.58 -22.79
C VAL A 354 3.67 6.15 -24.16
N VAL A 355 4.93 6.45 -24.41
CA VAL A 355 5.62 6.03 -25.65
C VAL A 355 5.76 4.49 -25.68
N ASN A 356 6.20 3.87 -24.59
CA ASN A 356 6.36 2.41 -24.49
C ASN A 356 5.23 1.79 -23.66
N PHE A 357 4.17 1.36 -24.34
CA PHE A 357 3.01 0.79 -23.69
C PHE A 357 3.25 -0.64 -23.16
N ASP A 358 4.19 -1.40 -23.72
CA ASP A 358 4.55 -2.73 -23.19
C ASP A 358 5.16 -2.64 -21.81
N LEU A 359 6.00 -1.64 -21.58
CA LEU A 359 6.57 -1.38 -20.26
C LEU A 359 5.48 -1.00 -19.25
N GLU A 360 4.48 -0.21 -19.67
CA GLU A 360 3.36 0.14 -18.79
C GLU A 360 2.47 -1.07 -18.48
N LEU A 361 2.22 -1.95 -19.45
CA LEU A 361 1.51 -3.21 -19.18
C LEU A 361 2.24 -4.09 -18.17
N ASN A 362 3.57 -4.17 -18.26
CA ASN A 362 4.36 -4.90 -17.28
C ASN A 362 4.28 -4.28 -15.89
N ARG A 363 4.32 -2.95 -15.78
CA ARG A 363 4.08 -2.24 -14.51
C ARG A 363 2.68 -2.48 -13.96
N ALA A 364 1.67 -2.50 -14.84
CA ALA A 364 0.30 -2.82 -14.44
C ALA A 364 0.18 -4.25 -13.87
N LYS A 365 0.84 -5.23 -14.49
CA LYS A 365 0.91 -6.61 -13.96
C LYS A 365 1.55 -6.64 -12.57
N GLN A 366 2.63 -5.91 -12.35
CA GLN A 366 3.26 -5.79 -11.01
C GLN A 366 2.33 -5.15 -9.99
N LYS A 367 1.55 -4.11 -10.36
CA LYS A 367 0.54 -3.50 -9.49
C LYS A 367 -0.57 -4.49 -9.12
N ILE A 368 -1.04 -5.33 -10.07
CA ILE A 368 -2.02 -6.39 -9.81
C ILE A 368 -1.45 -7.41 -8.82
N GLN A 369 -0.23 -7.88 -9.03
CA GLN A 369 0.46 -8.79 -8.12
C GLN A 369 0.66 -8.21 -6.71
N ALA A 370 0.83 -6.89 -6.63
CA ALA A 370 0.93 -6.16 -5.36
C ALA A 370 -0.41 -5.99 -4.63
N GLY A 371 -1.56 -6.20 -5.29
CA GLY A 371 -2.89 -6.14 -4.68
C GLY A 371 -3.90 -5.20 -5.35
N ALA A 372 -3.53 -4.48 -6.42
CA ALA A 372 -4.47 -3.63 -7.15
C ALA A 372 -5.60 -4.45 -7.79
N LYS A 373 -6.84 -3.98 -7.66
CA LYS A 373 -8.05 -4.67 -8.13
C LYS A 373 -8.69 -4.02 -9.36
N PHE A 374 -8.40 -2.76 -9.62
CA PHE A 374 -8.88 -2.04 -10.80
C PHE A 374 -7.92 -0.91 -11.19
N PHE A 375 -8.09 -0.42 -12.41
CA PHE A 375 -7.33 0.71 -12.93
C PHE A 375 -8.23 1.85 -13.37
N LEU A 376 -7.77 3.10 -13.15
CA LEU A 376 -8.23 4.28 -13.85
C LEU A 376 -7.18 4.64 -14.89
N THR A 377 -7.59 4.86 -16.14
CA THR A 377 -6.65 5.26 -17.19
C THR A 377 -6.37 6.76 -17.18
N GLN A 378 -5.28 7.16 -17.80
CA GLN A 378 -5.13 8.55 -18.26
C GLN A 378 -6.23 8.89 -19.28
N PRO A 379 -6.53 10.19 -19.50
CA PRO A 379 -7.57 10.59 -20.44
C PRO A 379 -7.34 10.05 -21.85
N ILE A 380 -8.38 9.45 -22.41
CA ILE A 380 -8.39 8.85 -23.74
C ILE A 380 -9.17 9.80 -24.66
N LEU A 381 -8.49 10.32 -25.67
CA LEU A 381 -9.02 11.29 -26.61
C LEU A 381 -8.75 10.90 -28.08
N THR A 382 -8.04 9.78 -28.29
CA THR A 382 -7.61 9.34 -29.62
C THR A 382 -7.97 7.87 -29.85
N GLN A 383 -8.05 7.47 -31.13
CA GLN A 383 -8.28 6.06 -31.51
C GLN A 383 -7.18 5.14 -30.98
N GLU A 384 -5.92 5.58 -31.00
CA GLU A 384 -4.81 4.82 -30.44
C GLU A 384 -5.00 4.53 -28.94
N GLY A 385 -5.50 5.54 -28.17
CA GLY A 385 -5.82 5.36 -26.76
C GLY A 385 -6.88 4.27 -26.53
N ILE A 386 -7.92 4.22 -27.37
CA ILE A 386 -8.98 3.20 -27.33
C ILE A 386 -8.40 1.80 -27.59
N GLU A 387 -7.55 1.67 -28.60
CA GLU A 387 -6.89 0.40 -28.94
C GLU A 387 -5.97 -0.09 -27.81
N ARG A 388 -5.27 0.84 -27.14
CA ARG A 388 -4.45 0.52 -25.99
C ARG A 388 -5.28 0.06 -24.79
N VAL A 389 -6.47 0.64 -24.55
CA VAL A 389 -7.40 0.12 -23.52
C VAL A 389 -7.85 -1.28 -23.86
N LYS A 390 -8.26 -1.56 -25.11
CA LYS A 390 -8.62 -2.90 -25.57
C LYS A 390 -7.48 -3.89 -25.32
N ARG A 391 -6.26 -3.54 -25.75
CA ARG A 391 -5.08 -4.38 -25.53
C ARG A 391 -4.80 -4.62 -24.03
N ALA A 392 -4.94 -3.58 -23.19
CA ALA A 392 -4.79 -3.74 -21.74
C ALA A 392 -5.85 -4.70 -21.17
N LYS A 393 -7.08 -4.62 -21.64
CA LYS A 393 -8.18 -5.50 -21.25
C LYS A 393 -7.90 -6.96 -21.61
N ASP A 394 -7.32 -7.21 -22.78
CA ASP A 394 -6.93 -8.54 -23.23
C ASP A 394 -5.73 -9.13 -22.44
N CYS A 395 -4.81 -8.24 -21.99
CA CYS A 395 -3.57 -8.65 -21.34
C CYS A 395 -3.64 -8.69 -19.79
N LEU A 396 -4.60 -7.98 -19.17
CA LEU A 396 -4.70 -7.80 -17.74
C LEU A 396 -6.00 -8.41 -17.22
N ASN A 397 -5.89 -9.35 -16.31
CA ASN A 397 -7.08 -9.93 -15.66
C ASN A 397 -7.55 -9.02 -14.50
N THR A 398 -8.10 -7.86 -14.85
CA THR A 398 -8.56 -6.85 -13.89
C THR A 398 -9.62 -5.94 -14.50
N TYR A 399 -10.20 -5.05 -13.69
CA TYR A 399 -11.17 -4.06 -14.16
C TYR A 399 -10.46 -2.77 -14.59
N ILE A 400 -10.92 -2.18 -15.70
CA ILE A 400 -10.36 -0.94 -16.25
C ILE A 400 -11.50 0.06 -16.46
N LEU A 401 -11.45 1.20 -15.77
CA LEU A 401 -12.31 2.35 -16.03
C LEU A 401 -11.57 3.30 -16.96
N ALA A 402 -12.17 3.54 -18.11
CA ALA A 402 -11.59 4.39 -19.16
C ALA A 402 -11.75 5.86 -18.81
N GLY A 403 -10.64 6.59 -18.76
CA GLY A 403 -10.60 8.01 -18.42
C GLY A 403 -10.95 8.90 -19.61
N ILE A 404 -11.76 9.93 -19.37
CA ILE A 404 -12.00 11.03 -20.31
C ILE A 404 -11.86 12.37 -19.60
N ILE A 405 -11.44 13.38 -20.33
CA ILE A 405 -11.33 14.76 -19.85
C ILE A 405 -12.02 15.68 -20.85
N PRO A 406 -13.31 16.02 -20.65
CA PRO A 406 -14.03 16.89 -21.56
C PRO A 406 -13.46 18.32 -21.50
N PRO A 407 -12.91 18.90 -22.59
CA PRO A 407 -12.49 20.29 -22.59
C PRO A 407 -13.71 21.20 -22.48
N ILE A 408 -13.68 22.18 -21.58
CA ILE A 408 -14.84 23.06 -21.33
C ILE A 408 -14.89 24.26 -22.29
N SER A 409 -13.82 24.53 -23.06
CA SER A 409 -13.72 25.61 -24.01
C SER A 409 -12.48 25.45 -24.88
N TYR A 410 -12.37 26.21 -25.95
CA TYR A 410 -11.18 26.33 -26.81
C TYR A 410 -9.93 26.69 -25.98
N LYS A 411 -10.04 27.73 -25.12
CA LYS A 411 -8.92 28.11 -24.21
C LYS A 411 -8.48 26.99 -23.30
N ASN A 412 -9.44 26.24 -22.75
CA ASN A 412 -9.14 25.11 -21.91
C ASN A 412 -8.51 23.95 -22.68
N ALA A 413 -8.95 23.68 -23.91
CA ALA A 413 -8.35 22.67 -24.77
C ALA A 413 -6.87 22.99 -25.10
N ILE A 414 -6.57 24.23 -25.44
CA ILE A 414 -5.20 24.70 -25.65
C ILE A 414 -4.35 24.57 -24.37
N PHE A 415 -4.89 24.96 -23.23
CA PHE A 415 -4.20 24.81 -21.94
C PHE A 415 -3.87 23.34 -21.65
N LEU A 416 -4.84 22.45 -21.78
CA LEU A 416 -4.64 21.01 -21.54
C LEU A 416 -3.57 20.43 -22.47
N ASN A 417 -3.58 20.82 -23.72
CA ASN A 417 -2.64 20.31 -24.72
C ASN A 417 -1.20 20.79 -24.52
N ASN A 418 -1.00 21.98 -23.97
CA ASN A 418 0.33 22.59 -23.85
C ASN A 418 0.92 22.55 -22.44
N GLU A 419 0.07 22.55 -21.39
CA GLU A 419 0.51 22.71 -20.01
C GLU A 419 0.35 21.43 -19.17
N VAL A 420 -0.45 20.45 -19.64
CA VAL A 420 -0.69 19.24 -18.89
C VAL A 420 -0.01 18.04 -19.55
N SER A 421 1.07 17.60 -18.94
CA SER A 421 1.85 16.47 -19.47
C SER A 421 1.00 15.20 -19.63
N GLY A 422 1.13 14.55 -20.79
CA GLY A 422 0.43 13.30 -21.08
C GLY A 422 -1.01 13.48 -21.58
N ILE A 423 -1.47 14.70 -21.81
CA ILE A 423 -2.75 14.98 -22.45
C ILE A 423 -2.47 15.56 -23.86
N SER A 424 -3.04 14.92 -24.87
CA SER A 424 -3.01 15.40 -26.26
C SER A 424 -4.44 15.55 -26.75
N ILE A 425 -4.86 16.79 -26.99
CA ILE A 425 -6.19 17.10 -27.54
C ILE A 425 -6.11 17.01 -29.06
N PRO A 426 -6.98 16.22 -29.73
CA PRO A 426 -7.01 16.15 -31.19
C PRO A 426 -7.21 17.52 -31.84
N GLU A 427 -6.46 17.78 -32.88
CA GLU A 427 -6.50 19.07 -33.60
C GLU A 427 -7.89 19.38 -34.14
N GLU A 428 -8.59 18.35 -34.65
CA GLU A 428 -9.99 18.47 -35.10
C GLU A 428 -10.92 19.04 -34.02
N LEU A 429 -10.76 18.60 -32.76
CA LEU A 429 -11.56 19.11 -31.64
C LEU A 429 -11.18 20.55 -31.29
N ILE A 430 -9.89 20.89 -31.36
CA ILE A 430 -9.40 22.25 -31.11
C ILE A 430 -9.99 23.21 -32.14
N GLU A 431 -9.97 22.82 -33.42
CA GLU A 431 -10.53 23.65 -34.52
C GLU A 431 -12.07 23.76 -34.40
N GLU A 432 -12.75 22.66 -34.08
CA GLU A 432 -14.20 22.67 -33.90
C GLU A 432 -14.62 23.60 -32.75
N LEU A 433 -13.93 23.56 -31.62
CA LEU A 433 -14.15 24.47 -30.49
C LEU A 433 -13.87 25.93 -30.87
N LYS A 434 -12.80 26.20 -31.62
CA LYS A 434 -12.44 27.54 -32.09
C LYS A 434 -13.50 28.14 -33.00
N ASN A 435 -14.07 27.31 -33.89
CA ASN A 435 -15.06 27.74 -34.88
C ASN A 435 -16.48 27.85 -34.31
N ASN A 436 -16.74 27.33 -33.11
CA ASN A 436 -18.06 27.34 -32.48
C ASN A 436 -18.04 27.96 -31.06
N PRO A 437 -17.60 29.22 -30.90
CA PRO A 437 -17.40 29.84 -29.58
C PRO A 437 -18.69 29.99 -28.76
N GLN A 438 -19.87 29.97 -29.37
CA GLN A 438 -21.16 30.06 -28.71
C GLN A 438 -21.69 28.68 -28.25
N ASN A 439 -21.11 27.57 -28.75
CA ASN A 439 -21.58 26.22 -28.55
C ASN A 439 -20.47 25.26 -28.05
N GLU A 440 -19.41 25.77 -27.45
CA GLU A 440 -18.25 24.96 -26.99
C GLU A 440 -18.66 23.78 -26.12
N ALA A 441 -19.65 23.98 -25.24
CA ALA A 441 -20.15 22.91 -24.36
C ALA A 441 -20.82 21.77 -25.16
N GLN A 442 -21.56 22.08 -26.22
CA GLN A 442 -22.19 21.08 -27.07
C GLN A 442 -21.17 20.33 -27.94
N VAL A 443 -20.16 21.03 -28.48
CA VAL A 443 -19.04 20.43 -29.20
C VAL A 443 -18.32 19.42 -28.30
N SER A 444 -17.96 19.86 -27.09
CA SER A 444 -17.30 18.99 -26.09
C SER A 444 -18.16 17.78 -25.68
N LEU A 445 -19.46 17.98 -25.51
CA LEU A 445 -20.39 16.90 -25.22
C LEU A 445 -20.42 15.88 -26.37
N ASN A 446 -20.59 16.32 -27.61
CA ASN A 446 -20.69 15.46 -28.79
C ASN A 446 -19.40 14.65 -28.98
N PHE A 447 -18.24 15.29 -28.84
CA PHE A 447 -16.94 14.62 -28.91
C PHE A 447 -16.78 13.60 -27.80
N SER A 448 -17.09 13.97 -26.55
CA SER A 448 -17.00 13.06 -25.41
C SER A 448 -17.90 11.84 -25.58
N MET A 449 -19.13 12.02 -26.06
CA MET A 449 -20.05 10.92 -26.32
C MET A 449 -19.56 9.96 -27.40
N LYS A 450 -18.94 10.47 -28.48
CA LYS A 450 -18.34 9.67 -29.55
C LYS A 450 -17.22 8.77 -29.00
N ILE A 451 -16.38 9.28 -28.10
CA ILE A 451 -15.33 8.50 -27.44
C ILE A 451 -15.91 7.49 -26.47
N ILE A 452 -16.88 7.89 -25.62
CA ILE A 452 -17.54 7.01 -24.64
C ILE A 452 -18.21 5.83 -25.34
N GLU A 453 -18.86 6.04 -26.46
CA GLU A 453 -19.53 4.99 -27.22
C GLU A 453 -18.57 3.88 -27.65
N GLN A 454 -17.35 4.25 -28.05
CA GLN A 454 -16.30 3.29 -28.42
C GLN A 454 -15.66 2.62 -27.18
N LEU A 455 -15.52 3.38 -26.08
CA LEU A 455 -14.92 2.85 -24.84
C LEU A 455 -15.84 1.86 -24.10
N LYS A 456 -17.15 1.95 -24.29
CA LYS A 456 -18.14 1.09 -23.65
C LYS A 456 -17.89 -0.40 -23.90
N ASP A 457 -17.42 -0.75 -25.08
CA ASP A 457 -17.21 -2.13 -25.48
C ASP A 457 -15.82 -2.70 -25.06
N VAL A 458 -14.89 -1.82 -24.67
CA VAL A 458 -13.50 -2.20 -24.37
C VAL A 458 -13.07 -1.90 -22.93
N SER A 459 -13.96 -1.36 -22.09
CA SER A 459 -13.69 -1.04 -20.69
C SER A 459 -14.79 -1.56 -19.74
N ASP A 460 -14.52 -1.58 -18.43
CA ASP A 460 -15.48 -2.05 -17.42
C ASP A 460 -16.26 -0.90 -16.77
N GLY A 461 -15.93 0.33 -17.07
CA GLY A 461 -16.54 1.53 -16.51
C GLY A 461 -15.93 2.79 -17.09
N LEU A 462 -16.46 3.91 -16.66
CA LEU A 462 -16.07 5.23 -17.13
C LEU A 462 -15.47 6.04 -15.98
N TYR A 463 -14.43 6.79 -16.27
CA TYR A 463 -13.81 7.75 -15.36
C TYR A 463 -13.79 9.14 -16.01
N ILE A 464 -14.53 10.11 -15.46
CA ILE A 464 -14.66 11.45 -16.02
C ILE A 464 -13.94 12.46 -15.14
N ILE A 465 -12.97 13.16 -15.69
CA ILE A 465 -12.20 14.20 -15.00
C ILE A 465 -12.88 15.56 -15.23
N SER A 466 -13.47 16.12 -14.16
CA SER A 466 -14.11 17.42 -14.21
C SER A 466 -13.07 18.54 -14.23
N GLN A 467 -13.14 19.42 -15.23
CA GLN A 467 -12.23 20.57 -15.41
C GLN A 467 -12.71 21.84 -14.70
N SER A 468 -13.96 21.88 -14.28
CA SER A 468 -14.60 23.09 -13.74
C SER A 468 -15.17 22.85 -12.33
N LYS A 469 -15.25 23.92 -11.52
CA LYS A 469 -16.08 23.93 -10.31
C LYS A 469 -17.57 23.72 -10.65
N LYS A 470 -18.00 24.07 -11.88
CA LYS A 470 -19.35 23.83 -12.39
C LYS A 470 -19.40 22.45 -13.09
N VAL A 471 -20.18 21.54 -12.56
CA VAL A 471 -20.32 20.17 -13.08
C VAL A 471 -21.34 20.03 -14.22
N SER A 472 -21.79 21.14 -14.84
CA SER A 472 -22.86 21.17 -15.86
C SER A 472 -22.57 20.27 -17.06
N LEU A 473 -21.37 20.35 -17.64
CA LEU A 473 -20.96 19.52 -18.79
C LEU A 473 -20.94 18.04 -18.40
N VAL A 474 -20.36 17.72 -17.24
CA VAL A 474 -20.33 16.33 -16.72
C VAL A 474 -21.74 15.81 -16.50
N ASN A 475 -22.64 16.62 -15.95
CA ASN A 475 -24.05 16.26 -15.79
C ASN A 475 -24.75 15.98 -17.14
N SER A 476 -24.44 16.75 -18.18
CA SER A 476 -24.96 16.51 -19.54
C SER A 476 -24.45 15.18 -20.10
N ILE A 477 -23.16 14.85 -19.89
CA ILE A 477 -22.59 13.57 -20.27
C ILE A 477 -23.27 12.43 -19.50
N LEU A 478 -23.44 12.54 -18.18
CA LEU A 478 -24.11 11.53 -17.37
C LEU A 478 -25.54 11.24 -17.82
N LYS A 479 -26.30 12.29 -18.17
CA LYS A 479 -27.66 12.14 -18.69
C LYS A 479 -27.66 11.41 -20.05
N ALA A 480 -26.72 11.76 -20.94
CA ALA A 480 -26.58 11.11 -22.23
C ALA A 480 -26.18 9.63 -22.09
N VAL A 481 -25.22 9.31 -21.20
CA VAL A 481 -24.81 7.92 -20.94
C VAL A 481 -25.95 7.09 -20.33
N LYS A 482 -26.80 7.67 -19.49
CA LYS A 482 -27.99 6.96 -18.97
C LYS A 482 -28.96 6.53 -20.08
N SER A 483 -29.06 7.32 -21.15
CA SER A 483 -29.94 6.97 -22.28
C SER A 483 -29.45 5.74 -23.04
N PHE A 484 -28.13 5.46 -23.03
CA PHE A 484 -27.56 4.22 -23.61
C PHE A 484 -27.74 2.99 -22.73
N LYS A 485 -27.89 3.16 -21.40
CA LYS A 485 -28.11 2.03 -20.46
C LYS A 485 -29.55 1.49 -20.45
N LYS A 486 -30.45 2.05 -21.21
CA LYS A 486 -31.85 1.63 -21.31
C LYS A 486 -32.12 0.63 -22.47
N ILE A 487 -31.05 0.07 -23.05
CA ILE A 487 -31.16 -0.97 -24.06
C ILE A 487 -30.62 -2.29 -23.50
#